data_62be274dc96e653b1f22eafe5c45c6d3
#
_entry.id   62be274dc96e653b1f22eafe5c45c6d3
#
_cell.length_a   1.000
_cell.length_b   1.000
_cell.length_c   1.000
_cell.angle_alpha   90.00
_cell.angle_beta   90.00
_cell.angle_gamma   90.00
#
_symmetry.space_group_name_H-M   'P 1'
#
loop_
_entity.id
_entity.type
_entity.pdbx_description
1 polymer ?
#
loop_
_entity_poly.entity_id
_entity_poly.type
_entity_poly.pdbx_seq_one_letter_code
_entity_poly.pdbx_strand_id
1 'polypeptide(L)'
;GYGAQWVLISTTPPREVVVAYTEPDSPATEPDVDLARGAKVLSIDGFDIDTTTQAGVDALNAGLFPSEAGEMHTFVVEDSGLQNSRSVTMTSALVESQPVRDVRVLETATGRVGYVLFNDHIATAELGLVNAVNQLNAGEGIDDLVLDVRYNGGGFLVLASQLSYMIAGPGPTTGRTFDLTQFNDKYPDTDPVTGEPITPLPFLDATLGPPFNAPPDQALPTLDLPRVFIISGPGTCSASESIMNGLRGVDVEVIQVGSTTCGKPYGFYPTDNCGTTYFTIQFRGVNDKGFGDYGDGFSPENTQGTVGTVVPGCSVADDFTAELGDASEARLASALDYRDFETCPEPSGLASGLSTKSSAPLGATDGIVPKSPWHTNRILLR
;
A
#
# COMPACT_ATOMS: atom_id res chain seq x y z
N GLY A 1 -0.90 18.97 -3.23
CA GLY A 1 0.47 18.42 -3.23
C GLY A 1 1.14 18.56 -4.60
N TYR A 2 2.28 17.92 -4.76
CA TYR A 2 3.04 17.97 -6.02
C TYR A 2 2.86 16.72 -6.89
N GLY A 3 2.18 15.69 -6.36
CA GLY A 3 2.15 14.36 -6.99
C GLY A 3 3.39 13.51 -6.68
N ALA A 4 4.34 13.99 -5.89
CA ALA A 4 5.43 13.18 -5.38
C ALA A 4 5.01 12.46 -4.11
N GLN A 5 5.19 11.14 -4.06
CA GLN A 5 5.06 10.35 -2.84
C GLN A 5 6.43 10.27 -2.17
N TRP A 6 6.52 10.81 -0.99
CA TRP A 6 7.73 10.81 -0.19
C TRP A 6 7.83 9.56 0.70
N VAL A 7 9.04 9.04 0.84
CA VAL A 7 9.40 8.07 1.89
C VAL A 7 10.41 8.71 2.82
N LEU A 8 10.09 8.73 4.10
CA LEU A 8 10.97 9.20 5.15
C LEU A 8 11.74 8.01 5.71
N ILE A 9 12.93 7.74 5.15
CA ILE A 9 13.77 6.61 5.57
C ILE A 9 14.34 6.88 6.97
N SER A 10 14.79 8.12 7.22
CA SER A 10 15.18 8.61 8.53
C SER A 10 14.56 9.96 8.80
N THR A 11 13.88 10.10 9.94
CA THR A 11 13.16 11.31 10.34
C THR A 11 13.93 12.19 11.31
N THR A 12 15.01 11.66 11.87
CA THR A 12 15.96 12.37 12.72
C THR A 12 17.30 12.51 12.02
N PRO A 13 18.08 13.58 12.26
CA PRO A 13 19.40 13.73 11.66
C PRO A 13 20.37 12.59 11.96
N PRO A 14 21.07 12.06 10.95
CA PRO A 14 20.96 12.45 9.54
C PRO A 14 19.66 11.95 8.91
N ARG A 15 18.84 12.90 8.41
CA ARG A 15 17.55 12.58 7.78
C ARG A 15 17.76 12.08 6.36
N GLU A 16 16.86 11.19 5.95
CA GLU A 16 16.81 10.71 4.58
C GLU A 16 15.35 10.71 4.09
N VAL A 17 15.09 11.54 3.08
CA VAL A 17 13.79 11.66 2.42
C VAL A 17 13.98 11.41 0.95
N VAL A 18 13.26 10.45 0.40
CA VAL A 18 13.36 10.05 -1.01
C VAL A 18 12.00 10.05 -1.69
N VAL A 19 11.99 10.17 -3.01
CA VAL A 19 10.80 9.97 -3.84
C VAL A 19 10.56 8.48 -4.02
N ALA A 20 9.37 8.00 -3.62
CA ALA A 20 8.93 6.64 -3.89
C ALA A 20 8.44 6.47 -5.33
N TYR A 21 7.58 7.37 -5.75
CA TYR A 21 7.03 7.48 -7.10
C TYR A 21 6.40 8.87 -7.28
N THR A 22 6.06 9.21 -8.51
CA THR A 22 5.32 10.42 -8.84
C THR A 22 4.01 10.09 -9.55
N GLU A 23 2.96 10.88 -9.31
CA GLU A 23 1.71 10.79 -10.06
C GLU A 23 1.91 11.39 -11.46
N PRO A 24 1.40 10.76 -12.52
CA PRO A 24 1.44 11.34 -13.86
C PRO A 24 0.75 12.70 -13.94
N ASP A 25 1.17 13.51 -14.88
CA ASP A 25 0.58 14.83 -15.16
C ASP A 25 0.48 15.74 -13.91
N SER A 26 1.45 15.64 -13.04
CA SER A 26 1.55 16.38 -11.78
C SER A 26 2.70 17.37 -11.77
N PRO A 27 2.73 18.36 -10.86
CA PRO A 27 3.86 19.27 -10.72
C PRO A 27 5.23 18.58 -10.59
N ALA A 28 5.28 17.38 -9.99
CA ALA A 28 6.51 16.63 -9.85
C ALA A 28 7.03 16.03 -11.16
N THR A 29 6.15 15.86 -12.15
CA THR A 29 6.49 15.29 -13.47
C THR A 29 6.60 16.33 -14.58
N GLU A 30 6.50 17.63 -14.27
CA GLU A 30 6.74 18.69 -15.25
C GLU A 30 8.17 18.61 -15.80
N PRO A 31 8.41 18.93 -17.09
CA PRO A 31 9.71 18.69 -17.73
C PRO A 31 10.91 19.43 -17.12
N ASP A 32 10.69 20.51 -16.40
CA ASP A 32 11.69 21.28 -15.67
C ASP A 32 11.90 20.82 -14.22
N VAL A 33 11.02 19.96 -13.73
CA VAL A 33 11.07 19.34 -12.40
C VAL A 33 11.55 17.89 -12.49
N ASP A 34 10.86 17.06 -13.27
CA ASP A 34 11.19 15.67 -13.61
C ASP A 34 11.76 14.86 -12.42
N LEU A 35 10.98 14.79 -11.34
CA LEU A 35 11.35 13.99 -10.17
C LEU A 35 11.12 12.51 -10.47
N ALA A 36 12.18 11.74 -10.35
CA ALA A 36 12.16 10.29 -10.50
C ALA A 36 12.23 9.58 -9.13
N ARG A 37 11.87 8.29 -9.12
CA ARG A 37 12.06 7.41 -7.98
C ARG A 37 13.50 7.44 -7.48
N GLY A 38 13.69 7.48 -6.16
CA GLY A 38 14.99 7.51 -5.51
C GLY A 38 15.67 8.88 -5.45
N ALA A 39 15.08 9.93 -6.04
CA ALA A 39 15.59 11.27 -5.85
C ALA A 39 15.55 11.65 -4.36
N LYS A 40 16.71 12.07 -3.81
CA LYS A 40 16.89 12.46 -2.40
C LYS A 40 16.68 13.95 -2.23
N VAL A 41 15.97 14.34 -1.19
CA VAL A 41 15.84 15.74 -0.78
C VAL A 41 17.03 16.12 0.08
N LEU A 42 17.74 17.18 -0.31
CA LEU A 42 18.89 17.71 0.42
C LEU A 42 18.56 18.99 1.20
N SER A 43 17.68 19.82 0.65
CA SER A 43 17.19 21.03 1.34
C SER A 43 15.84 21.47 0.77
N ILE A 44 15.09 22.24 1.56
CA ILE A 44 13.82 22.85 1.16
C ILE A 44 13.83 24.32 1.61
N ASP A 45 13.54 25.25 0.70
CA ASP A 45 13.50 26.70 0.94
C ASP A 45 14.77 27.25 1.61
N GLY A 46 15.91 26.67 1.26
CA GLY A 46 17.22 27.05 1.80
C GLY A 46 17.54 26.44 3.18
N PHE A 47 16.65 25.65 3.76
CA PHE A 47 16.93 24.89 4.97
C PHE A 47 17.45 23.49 4.63
N ASP A 48 18.61 23.16 5.15
CA ASP A 48 19.21 21.81 5.04
C ASP A 48 18.29 20.75 5.63
N ILE A 49 18.24 19.58 5.03
CA ILE A 49 17.39 18.46 5.49
C ILE A 49 17.71 18.08 6.94
N ASP A 50 18.96 18.24 7.38
CA ASP A 50 19.42 17.95 8.72
C ASP A 50 19.27 19.10 9.72
N THR A 51 18.58 20.17 9.34
CA THR A 51 18.33 21.30 10.27
C THR A 51 17.74 20.82 11.60
N THR A 52 18.24 21.38 12.71
CA THR A 52 17.75 21.11 14.07
C THR A 52 16.95 22.26 14.66
N THR A 53 16.82 23.36 13.92
CA THR A 53 16.03 24.53 14.36
C THR A 53 14.55 24.29 14.12
N GLN A 54 13.70 24.77 15.03
CA GLN A 54 12.24 24.65 14.85
C GLN A 54 11.78 25.28 13.54
N ALA A 55 12.26 26.47 13.22
CA ALA A 55 11.91 27.18 11.97
C ALA A 55 12.31 26.36 10.72
N GLY A 56 13.46 25.69 10.76
CA GLY A 56 13.88 24.81 9.66
C GLY A 56 13.00 23.58 9.55
N VAL A 57 12.69 22.92 10.67
CA VAL A 57 11.77 21.74 10.67
C VAL A 57 10.37 22.13 10.17
N ASP A 58 9.86 23.31 10.57
CA ASP A 58 8.57 23.82 10.09
C ASP A 58 8.60 24.07 8.58
N ALA A 59 9.69 24.63 8.05
CA ALA A 59 9.87 24.85 6.61
C ALA A 59 9.96 23.52 5.83
N LEU A 60 10.71 22.52 6.35
CA LEU A 60 10.76 21.20 5.73
C LEU A 60 9.37 20.54 5.67
N ASN A 61 8.60 20.62 6.77
CA ASN A 61 7.25 20.06 6.80
C ASN A 61 6.30 20.80 5.85
N ALA A 62 6.33 22.13 5.81
CA ALA A 62 5.52 22.92 4.89
C ALA A 62 5.83 22.59 3.43
N GLY A 63 7.13 22.44 3.09
CA GLY A 63 7.55 22.10 1.74
C GLY A 63 7.20 20.67 1.35
N LEU A 64 7.41 19.66 2.21
CA LEU A 64 7.06 18.27 1.91
C LEU A 64 5.53 18.05 1.84
N PHE A 65 4.77 18.76 2.69
CA PHE A 65 3.33 18.54 2.87
C PHE A 65 2.56 19.87 2.82
N PRO A 66 2.50 20.53 1.65
CA PRO A 66 1.77 21.79 1.51
C PRO A 66 0.30 21.59 1.89
N SER A 67 -0.25 22.55 2.62
CA SER A 67 -1.62 22.50 3.16
C SER A 67 -2.67 22.91 2.14
N GLU A 68 -2.28 23.74 1.18
CA GLU A 68 -3.16 24.31 0.17
C GLU A 68 -2.56 24.15 -1.25
N ALA A 69 -3.40 24.27 -2.26
CA ALA A 69 -2.94 24.40 -3.64
C ALA A 69 -2.41 25.81 -3.89
N GLY A 70 -1.34 25.91 -4.68
CA GLY A 70 -0.70 27.17 -5.02
C GLY A 70 0.47 27.56 -4.10
N GLU A 71 0.81 26.76 -3.10
CA GLU A 71 2.03 26.94 -2.31
C GLU A 71 3.26 26.58 -3.16
N MET A 72 4.27 27.46 -3.15
CA MET A 72 5.48 27.30 -3.96
C MET A 72 6.67 27.05 -3.05
N HIS A 73 7.38 25.96 -3.30
CA HIS A 73 8.57 25.60 -2.54
C HIS A 73 9.73 25.21 -3.46
N THR A 74 10.94 25.50 -3.03
CA THR A 74 12.17 25.19 -3.77
C THR A 74 12.92 24.08 -3.06
N PHE A 75 13.16 23.00 -3.79
CA PHE A 75 13.90 21.82 -3.32
C PHE A 75 15.27 21.78 -3.95
N VAL A 76 16.27 21.36 -3.20
CA VAL A 76 17.52 20.84 -3.77
C VAL A 76 17.44 19.32 -3.64
N VAL A 77 17.57 18.65 -4.76
CA VAL A 77 17.47 17.18 -4.85
C VAL A 77 18.72 16.59 -5.49
N GLU A 78 19.01 15.34 -5.15
CA GLU A 78 20.02 14.51 -5.79
C GLU A 78 19.31 13.32 -6.43
N ASP A 79 19.37 13.24 -7.77
CA ASP A 79 18.71 12.16 -8.51
C ASP A 79 19.44 10.83 -8.28
N SER A 80 18.69 9.72 -8.29
CA SER A 80 19.23 8.38 -8.08
C SER A 80 20.36 8.05 -9.06
N GLY A 81 21.47 7.51 -8.55
CA GLY A 81 22.63 7.15 -9.36
C GLY A 81 23.49 8.32 -9.84
N LEU A 82 23.12 9.55 -9.57
CA LEU A 82 23.88 10.76 -9.89
C LEU A 82 24.49 11.35 -8.62
N GLN A 83 25.69 11.93 -8.73
CA GLN A 83 26.34 12.65 -7.61
C GLN A 83 26.17 14.17 -7.72
N ASN A 84 25.24 14.62 -8.56
CA ASN A 84 24.98 16.04 -8.80
C ASN A 84 23.61 16.41 -8.23
N SER A 85 23.61 17.43 -7.39
CA SER A 85 22.37 18.04 -6.94
C SER A 85 21.86 19.08 -7.94
N ARG A 86 20.53 19.22 -8.01
CA ARG A 86 19.83 20.25 -8.78
C ARG A 86 18.75 20.91 -7.96
N SER A 87 18.42 22.15 -8.31
CA SER A 87 17.32 22.86 -7.67
C SER A 87 16.09 22.78 -8.55
N VAL A 88 14.96 22.42 -7.95
CA VAL A 88 13.64 22.39 -8.59
C VAL A 88 12.67 23.21 -7.77
N THR A 89 11.79 23.94 -8.43
CA THR A 89 10.72 24.68 -7.76
C THR A 89 9.38 24.09 -8.19
N MET A 90 8.58 23.69 -7.23
CA MET A 90 7.26 23.13 -7.48
C MET A 90 6.17 23.99 -6.86
N THR A 91 5.05 24.11 -7.58
CA THR A 91 3.83 24.71 -7.05
C THR A 91 2.82 23.62 -6.76
N SER A 92 2.34 23.54 -5.54
CA SER A 92 1.35 22.53 -5.15
C SER A 92 0.04 22.69 -5.91
N ALA A 93 -0.59 21.58 -6.25
CA ALA A 93 -1.85 21.51 -7.00
C ALA A 93 -2.81 20.48 -6.40
N LEU A 94 -4.05 20.47 -6.88
CA LEU A 94 -4.92 19.32 -6.74
C LEU A 94 -4.47 18.26 -7.74
N VAL A 95 -3.92 17.17 -7.25
CA VAL A 95 -3.39 16.07 -8.08
C VAL A 95 -4.38 14.90 -8.02
N GLU A 96 -4.77 14.40 -9.18
CA GLU A 96 -5.57 13.19 -9.26
C GLU A 96 -4.67 11.97 -9.01
N SER A 97 -5.02 11.16 -8.02
CA SER A 97 -4.28 9.92 -7.73
C SER A 97 -4.69 8.82 -8.70
N GLN A 98 -3.71 8.11 -9.23
CA GLN A 98 -3.88 6.90 -10.02
C GLN A 98 -3.52 5.68 -9.16
N PRO A 99 -4.48 5.10 -8.42
CA PRO A 99 -4.18 4.08 -7.42
C PRO A 99 -3.71 2.75 -8.01
N VAL A 100 -4.07 2.43 -9.26
CA VAL A 100 -3.67 1.19 -9.95
C VAL A 100 -2.81 1.56 -11.15
N ARG A 101 -1.56 1.05 -11.17
CA ARG A 101 -0.56 1.49 -12.14
C ARG A 101 0.38 0.34 -12.54
N ASP A 102 1.20 0.62 -13.54
CA ASP A 102 2.30 -0.26 -13.96
C ASP A 102 1.88 -1.70 -14.22
N VAL A 103 0.69 -1.87 -14.80
CA VAL A 103 0.16 -3.18 -15.16
C VAL A 103 0.96 -3.72 -16.33
N ARG A 104 1.65 -4.83 -16.12
CA ARG A 104 2.47 -5.45 -17.18
C ARG A 104 2.56 -6.96 -17.04
N VAL A 105 2.87 -7.64 -18.12
CA VAL A 105 3.19 -9.06 -18.15
C VAL A 105 4.69 -9.20 -18.37
N LEU A 106 5.34 -9.92 -17.48
CA LEU A 106 6.76 -10.27 -17.55
C LEU A 106 6.89 -11.67 -18.13
N GLU A 107 7.52 -11.79 -19.28
CA GLU A 107 7.84 -13.08 -19.87
C GLU A 107 9.08 -13.65 -19.19
N THR A 108 8.96 -14.80 -18.52
CA THR A 108 10.06 -15.50 -17.86
C THR A 108 10.33 -16.85 -18.52
N ALA A 109 11.44 -17.48 -18.18
CA ALA A 109 11.76 -18.82 -18.72
C ALA A 109 10.77 -19.89 -18.25
N THR A 110 10.03 -19.65 -17.18
CA THR A 110 9.13 -20.61 -16.50
C THR A 110 7.66 -20.24 -16.64
N GLY A 111 7.33 -19.18 -17.39
CA GLY A 111 5.96 -18.73 -17.63
C GLY A 111 5.78 -17.22 -17.54
N ARG A 112 4.53 -16.80 -17.54
CA ARG A 112 4.10 -15.40 -17.62
C ARG A 112 3.69 -14.90 -16.25
N VAL A 113 4.30 -13.82 -15.79
CA VAL A 113 4.03 -13.22 -14.48
C VAL A 113 3.39 -11.85 -14.68
N GLY A 114 2.18 -11.68 -14.15
CA GLY A 114 1.55 -10.36 -14.07
C GLY A 114 2.19 -9.53 -12.96
N TYR A 115 2.36 -8.23 -13.20
CA TYR A 115 2.72 -7.26 -12.17
C TYR A 115 1.67 -6.16 -12.13
N VAL A 116 1.26 -5.77 -10.93
CA VAL A 116 0.33 -4.67 -10.69
C VAL A 116 0.81 -3.86 -9.49
N LEU A 117 1.04 -2.55 -9.68
CA LEU A 117 1.23 -1.61 -8.58
C LEU A 117 -0.13 -1.09 -8.13
N PHE A 118 -0.47 -1.32 -6.85
CA PHE A 118 -1.72 -0.87 -6.25
C PHE A 118 -1.45 -0.04 -4.99
N ASN A 119 -1.62 1.28 -5.09
CA ASN A 119 -1.16 2.24 -4.09
C ASN A 119 -2.22 2.68 -3.07
N ASP A 120 -3.53 2.59 -3.40
CA ASP A 120 -4.59 3.08 -2.52
C ASP A 120 -5.94 2.39 -2.76
N HIS A 121 -6.65 2.04 -1.69
CA HIS A 121 -8.03 1.53 -1.74
C HIS A 121 -9.04 2.69 -1.72
N ILE A 122 -8.94 3.61 -2.68
CA ILE A 122 -9.89 4.72 -2.87
C ILE A 122 -10.94 4.38 -3.92
N ALA A 123 -12.05 5.11 -3.93
CA ALA A 123 -13.19 4.80 -4.80
C ALA A 123 -12.85 4.76 -6.30
N THR A 124 -11.85 5.53 -6.72
CA THR A 124 -11.38 5.55 -8.12
C THR A 124 -10.54 4.31 -8.50
N ALA A 125 -10.22 3.42 -7.57
CA ALA A 125 -9.44 2.21 -7.84
C ALA A 125 -10.25 1.10 -8.52
N GLU A 126 -11.57 1.03 -8.31
CA GLU A 126 -12.39 -0.10 -8.75
C GLU A 126 -12.22 -0.40 -10.25
N LEU A 127 -12.46 0.59 -11.10
CA LEU A 127 -12.30 0.42 -12.54
C LEU A 127 -10.86 0.13 -12.94
N GLY A 128 -9.89 0.72 -12.23
CA GLY A 128 -8.47 0.45 -12.45
C GLY A 128 -8.10 -1.02 -12.19
N LEU A 129 -8.61 -1.61 -11.12
CA LEU A 129 -8.42 -3.03 -10.78
C LEU A 129 -9.07 -3.96 -11.81
N VAL A 130 -10.31 -3.66 -12.22
CA VAL A 130 -11.01 -4.41 -13.28
C VAL A 130 -10.22 -4.38 -14.59
N ASN A 131 -9.74 -3.20 -14.98
CA ASN A 131 -8.96 -3.04 -16.20
C ASN A 131 -7.60 -3.77 -16.11
N ALA A 132 -6.94 -3.72 -14.95
CA ALA A 132 -5.69 -4.45 -14.72
C ALA A 132 -5.87 -5.96 -14.92
N VAL A 133 -6.89 -6.55 -14.31
CA VAL A 133 -7.18 -7.98 -14.45
C VAL A 133 -7.56 -8.34 -15.90
N ASN A 134 -8.35 -7.52 -16.58
CA ASN A 134 -8.66 -7.72 -17.99
C ASN A 134 -7.39 -7.65 -18.87
N GLN A 135 -6.47 -6.73 -18.59
CA GLN A 135 -5.20 -6.63 -19.31
C GLN A 135 -4.33 -7.87 -19.09
N LEU A 136 -4.25 -8.37 -17.86
CA LEU A 136 -3.46 -9.57 -17.52
C LEU A 136 -4.06 -10.84 -18.11
N ASN A 137 -5.38 -10.91 -18.30
CA ASN A 137 -6.07 -12.00 -18.97
C ASN A 137 -5.95 -11.96 -20.50
N ALA A 138 -5.44 -10.87 -21.07
CA ALA A 138 -5.36 -10.76 -22.52
C ALA A 138 -4.37 -11.77 -23.13
N GLY A 139 -4.74 -12.34 -24.27
CA GLY A 139 -3.93 -13.34 -24.96
C GLY A 139 -3.91 -14.69 -24.22
N GLU A 140 -2.72 -15.12 -23.78
CA GLU A 140 -2.53 -16.40 -23.09
C GLU A 140 -2.73 -16.32 -21.56
N GLY A 141 -3.07 -15.13 -21.03
CA GLY A 141 -3.20 -14.90 -19.60
C GLY A 141 -1.85 -14.87 -18.85
N ILE A 142 -1.88 -15.10 -17.55
CA ILE A 142 -0.70 -15.18 -16.68
C ILE A 142 -0.72 -16.47 -15.86
N ASP A 143 0.45 -16.95 -15.45
CA ASP A 143 0.60 -18.10 -14.57
C ASP A 143 0.65 -17.71 -13.10
N ASP A 144 1.21 -16.54 -12.79
CA ASP A 144 1.34 -15.99 -11.44
C ASP A 144 1.13 -14.47 -11.44
N LEU A 145 0.75 -13.91 -10.28
CA LEU A 145 0.62 -12.48 -10.06
C LEU A 145 1.60 -12.01 -9.00
N VAL A 146 2.32 -10.92 -9.27
CA VAL A 146 2.99 -10.07 -8.28
C VAL A 146 2.14 -8.82 -8.06
N LEU A 147 1.53 -8.72 -6.90
CA LEU A 147 0.75 -7.56 -6.46
C LEU A 147 1.63 -6.69 -5.57
N ASP A 148 1.99 -5.50 -6.02
CA ASP A 148 2.81 -4.56 -5.28
C ASP A 148 1.94 -3.58 -4.49
N VAL A 149 1.91 -3.76 -3.18
CA VAL A 149 1.17 -2.91 -2.23
C VAL A 149 2.09 -2.28 -1.19
N ARG A 150 3.40 -2.16 -1.50
CA ARG A 150 4.42 -1.67 -0.54
C ARG A 150 4.12 -0.28 0.03
N TYR A 151 3.38 0.54 -0.71
CA TYR A 151 3.00 1.90 -0.29
C TYR A 151 1.49 2.05 -0.03
N ASN A 152 0.75 0.94 0.00
CA ASN A 152 -0.71 0.97 0.14
C ASN A 152 -1.15 0.88 1.60
N GLY A 153 -1.60 1.99 2.16
CA GLY A 153 -2.06 2.09 3.54
C GLY A 153 -3.45 1.47 3.81
N GLY A 154 -4.13 0.97 2.80
CA GLY A 154 -5.51 0.47 2.91
C GLY A 154 -6.54 1.44 2.37
N GLY A 155 -7.73 1.45 2.94
CA GLY A 155 -8.90 2.23 2.55
C GLY A 155 -10.17 1.38 2.51
N PHE A 156 -10.94 1.42 1.41
CA PHE A 156 -12.18 0.67 1.30
C PHE A 156 -11.97 -0.84 1.29
N LEU A 157 -12.53 -1.51 2.29
CA LEU A 157 -12.42 -2.96 2.47
C LEU A 157 -13.10 -3.74 1.34
N VAL A 158 -14.15 -3.20 0.76
CA VAL A 158 -14.86 -3.80 -0.38
C VAL A 158 -13.95 -3.95 -1.61
N LEU A 159 -13.02 -3.03 -1.85
CA LEU A 159 -12.04 -3.13 -2.94
C LEU A 159 -11.04 -4.27 -2.69
N ALA A 160 -10.64 -4.48 -1.43
CA ALA A 160 -9.80 -5.61 -1.06
C ALA A 160 -10.54 -6.94 -1.29
N SER A 161 -11.83 -6.99 -0.97
CA SER A 161 -12.70 -8.14 -1.24
C SER A 161 -12.81 -8.44 -2.73
N GLN A 162 -13.12 -7.42 -3.55
CA GLN A 162 -13.20 -7.56 -5.01
C GLN A 162 -11.88 -8.01 -5.63
N LEU A 163 -10.76 -7.40 -5.22
CA LEU A 163 -9.43 -7.79 -5.74
C LEU A 163 -9.09 -9.23 -5.34
N SER A 164 -9.40 -9.64 -4.12
CA SER A 164 -9.19 -11.02 -3.67
C SER A 164 -10.05 -12.01 -4.45
N TYR A 165 -11.30 -11.66 -4.77
CA TYR A 165 -12.13 -12.46 -5.69
C TYR A 165 -11.52 -12.53 -7.08
N MET A 166 -11.08 -11.41 -7.63
CA MET A 166 -10.47 -11.36 -8.98
C MET A 166 -9.17 -12.19 -9.05
N ILE A 167 -8.40 -12.27 -7.97
CA ILE A 167 -7.20 -13.12 -7.90
C ILE A 167 -7.57 -14.61 -7.83
N ALA A 168 -8.42 -14.97 -6.88
CA ALA A 168 -8.69 -16.37 -6.53
C ALA A 168 -9.74 -17.05 -7.43
N GLY A 169 -10.65 -16.27 -8.00
CA GLY A 169 -11.77 -16.76 -8.77
C GLY A 169 -12.91 -17.37 -7.93
N PRO A 170 -13.99 -17.81 -8.58
CA PRO A 170 -15.18 -18.30 -7.90
C PRO A 170 -14.96 -19.66 -7.19
N GLY A 171 -13.98 -20.46 -7.63
CA GLY A 171 -13.73 -21.79 -7.08
C GLY A 171 -13.55 -21.79 -5.56
N PRO A 172 -12.55 -21.11 -5.01
CA PRO A 172 -12.31 -21.06 -3.57
C PRO A 172 -13.17 -20.04 -2.82
N THR A 173 -13.80 -19.05 -3.52
CA THR A 173 -14.42 -17.89 -2.85
C THR A 173 -15.94 -17.94 -2.73
N THR A 174 -16.63 -18.75 -3.56
CA THR A 174 -18.10 -18.82 -3.57
C THR A 174 -18.65 -19.27 -2.21
N GLY A 175 -19.49 -18.43 -1.62
CA GLY A 175 -20.13 -18.69 -0.32
C GLY A 175 -19.19 -18.60 0.87
N ARG A 176 -17.97 -18.08 0.68
CA ARG A 176 -16.98 -17.90 1.74
C ARG A 176 -16.95 -16.46 2.24
N THR A 177 -16.42 -16.29 3.43
CA THR A 177 -16.28 -15.00 4.09
C THR A 177 -14.92 -14.39 3.76
N PHE A 178 -14.92 -13.18 3.19
CA PHE A 178 -13.70 -12.41 3.04
C PHE A 178 -13.26 -11.82 4.38
N ASP A 179 -14.19 -11.16 5.07
CA ASP A 179 -13.96 -10.53 6.37
C ASP A 179 -15.22 -10.58 7.23
N LEU A 180 -15.08 -11.00 8.48
CA LEU A 180 -16.13 -10.92 9.49
C LEU A 180 -15.68 -9.95 10.57
N THR A 181 -16.42 -8.86 10.72
CA THR A 181 -16.21 -7.88 11.78
C THR A 181 -16.55 -8.48 13.15
N GLN A 182 -15.65 -8.35 14.11
CA GLN A 182 -15.83 -8.77 15.50
C GLN A 182 -15.66 -7.57 16.43
N PHE A 183 -16.69 -7.28 17.20
CA PHE A 183 -16.63 -6.36 18.34
C PHE A 183 -16.22 -7.10 19.62
N ASN A 184 -16.28 -6.43 20.76
CA ASN A 184 -16.00 -7.06 22.04
C ASN A 184 -17.16 -7.99 22.48
N ASP A 185 -16.96 -8.70 23.58
CA ASP A 185 -17.90 -9.68 24.14
C ASP A 185 -19.27 -9.14 24.53
N LYS A 186 -19.45 -7.82 24.60
CA LYS A 186 -20.76 -7.18 24.82
C LYS A 186 -21.61 -7.11 23.56
N TYR A 187 -20.98 -7.22 22.39
CA TYR A 187 -21.62 -7.09 21.10
C TYR A 187 -21.20 -8.24 20.17
N PRO A 188 -21.55 -9.49 20.51
CA PRO A 188 -21.11 -10.65 19.73
C PRO A 188 -21.79 -10.75 18.37
N ASP A 189 -23.04 -10.27 18.26
CA ASP A 189 -23.90 -10.49 17.09
C ASP A 189 -24.48 -9.19 16.51
N THR A 190 -24.19 -8.05 17.14
CA THR A 190 -24.77 -6.75 16.76
C THR A 190 -23.71 -5.67 16.71
N ASP A 191 -23.70 -4.91 15.64
CA ASP A 191 -22.87 -3.72 15.52
C ASP A 191 -23.35 -2.63 16.49
N PRO A 192 -22.55 -2.22 17.48
CA PRO A 192 -22.97 -1.25 18.49
C PRO A 192 -23.16 0.18 17.96
N VAL A 193 -22.68 0.47 16.74
CA VAL A 193 -22.77 1.80 16.13
C VAL A 193 -24.01 1.91 15.25
N THR A 194 -24.29 0.87 14.45
CA THR A 194 -25.44 0.87 13.53
C THR A 194 -26.69 0.24 14.14
N GLY A 195 -26.52 -0.64 15.13
CA GLY A 195 -27.60 -1.44 15.73
C GLY A 195 -28.02 -2.64 14.86
N GLU A 196 -27.37 -2.85 13.73
CA GLU A 196 -27.69 -3.93 12.81
C GLU A 196 -26.98 -5.24 13.18
N PRO A 197 -27.50 -6.39 12.79
CA PRO A 197 -26.81 -7.67 12.93
C PRO A 197 -25.46 -7.64 12.20
N ILE A 198 -24.42 -8.21 12.82
CA ILE A 198 -23.11 -8.38 12.17
C ILE A 198 -23.27 -9.43 11.08
N THR A 199 -22.98 -9.02 9.84
CA THR A 199 -22.99 -9.90 8.67
C THR A 199 -21.59 -10.03 8.08
N PRO A 200 -21.17 -11.25 7.67
CA PRO A 200 -19.90 -11.41 6.98
C PRO A 200 -19.87 -10.62 5.67
N LEU A 201 -18.76 -9.96 5.39
CA LEU A 201 -18.45 -9.45 4.06
C LEU A 201 -18.01 -10.64 3.19
N PRO A 202 -18.73 -11.00 2.12
CA PRO A 202 -18.31 -12.06 1.21
C PRO A 202 -17.15 -11.58 0.33
N PHE A 203 -16.59 -12.50 -0.46
CA PHE A 203 -15.82 -12.12 -1.64
C PHE A 203 -16.80 -11.54 -2.67
N LEU A 204 -16.64 -10.25 -2.98
CA LEU A 204 -17.54 -9.55 -3.90
C LEU A 204 -17.17 -9.87 -5.35
N ASP A 205 -18.14 -10.34 -6.12
CA ASP A 205 -17.99 -10.82 -7.50
C ASP A 205 -18.52 -9.84 -8.57
N ALA A 206 -18.97 -8.67 -8.12
CA ALA A 206 -19.48 -7.62 -8.99
C ALA A 206 -19.01 -6.23 -8.57
N THR A 207 -19.05 -5.29 -9.52
CA THR A 207 -18.76 -3.87 -9.29
C THR A 207 -19.88 -3.19 -8.50
N LEU A 208 -19.53 -2.14 -7.75
CA LEU A 208 -20.42 -1.50 -6.76
C LEU A 208 -21.19 -0.29 -7.33
N GLY A 209 -20.60 0.40 -8.32
CA GLY A 209 -21.16 1.67 -8.78
C GLY A 209 -20.90 2.82 -7.81
N PRO A 210 -21.58 3.98 -7.98
CA PRO A 210 -21.31 5.17 -7.16
C PRO A 210 -21.33 4.91 -5.65
N PRO A 211 -20.36 5.42 -4.87
CA PRO A 211 -19.34 6.41 -5.25
C PRO A 211 -18.12 5.86 -5.99
N PHE A 212 -18.06 4.56 -6.28
CA PHE A 212 -16.99 3.95 -7.08
C PHE A 212 -17.14 4.29 -8.56
N ASN A 213 -16.04 4.19 -9.30
CA ASN A 213 -15.96 4.69 -10.68
C ASN A 213 -16.29 3.65 -11.76
N ALA A 214 -16.62 2.41 -11.40
CA ALA A 214 -17.13 1.43 -12.33
C ALA A 214 -18.67 1.46 -12.41
N PRO A 215 -19.30 1.07 -13.55
CA PRO A 215 -20.75 0.85 -13.58
C PRO A 215 -21.15 -0.25 -12.60
N PRO A 216 -22.32 -0.13 -11.91
CA PRO A 216 -22.73 -1.13 -10.92
C PRO A 216 -23.08 -2.49 -11.55
N ASP A 217 -23.03 -3.53 -10.72
CA ASP A 217 -23.51 -4.89 -11.02
C ASP A 217 -22.86 -5.55 -12.25
N GLN A 218 -21.63 -5.15 -12.59
CA GLN A 218 -20.85 -5.83 -13.62
C GLN A 218 -20.07 -6.96 -12.99
N ALA A 219 -20.16 -8.17 -13.56
CA ALA A 219 -19.36 -9.31 -13.11
C ALA A 219 -17.87 -9.01 -13.21
N LEU A 220 -17.13 -9.30 -12.15
CA LEU A 220 -15.69 -9.09 -12.10
C LEU A 220 -14.93 -10.17 -12.89
N PRO A 221 -13.89 -9.80 -13.64
CA PRO A 221 -12.99 -10.77 -14.27
C PRO A 221 -12.16 -11.49 -13.20
N THR A 222 -11.71 -12.73 -13.47
CA THR A 222 -10.89 -13.49 -12.55
C THR A 222 -9.61 -14.02 -13.21
N LEU A 223 -8.58 -14.22 -12.39
CA LEU A 223 -7.30 -14.83 -12.78
C LEU A 223 -7.24 -16.31 -12.40
N ASP A 224 -8.09 -16.74 -11.46
CA ASP A 224 -8.19 -18.13 -10.95
C ASP A 224 -6.85 -18.70 -10.46
N LEU A 225 -6.05 -17.87 -9.78
CA LEU A 225 -4.70 -18.23 -9.33
C LEU A 225 -4.73 -18.93 -7.97
N PRO A 226 -3.98 -20.04 -7.81
CA PRO A 226 -3.87 -20.76 -6.53
C PRO A 226 -2.92 -20.07 -5.54
N ARG A 227 -2.10 -19.13 -6.02
CA ARG A 227 -1.14 -18.37 -5.22
C ARG A 227 -0.98 -16.93 -5.73
N VAL A 228 -0.45 -16.06 -4.85
CA VAL A 228 -0.11 -14.69 -5.20
C VAL A 228 1.16 -14.26 -4.47
N PHE A 229 2.04 -13.53 -5.17
CA PHE A 229 3.21 -12.88 -4.61
C PHE A 229 2.83 -11.45 -4.23
N ILE A 230 3.03 -11.06 -2.96
CA ILE A 230 2.69 -9.73 -2.48
C ILE A 230 3.96 -9.00 -2.08
N ILE A 231 4.27 -7.93 -2.81
CA ILE A 231 5.32 -7.02 -2.41
C ILE A 231 4.76 -6.05 -1.37
N SER A 232 5.36 -6.06 -0.18
CA SER A 232 4.87 -5.31 0.98
C SER A 232 5.97 -4.52 1.68
N GLY A 233 5.56 -3.60 2.52
CA GLY A 233 6.45 -2.80 3.36
C GLY A 233 5.77 -2.34 4.65
N PRO A 234 6.44 -1.52 5.48
CA PRO A 234 5.84 -0.98 6.71
C PRO A 234 4.62 -0.09 6.45
N GLY A 235 4.49 0.43 5.21
CA GLY A 235 3.34 1.20 4.75
C GLY A 235 2.16 0.34 4.30
N THR A 236 2.31 -0.98 4.19
CA THR A 236 1.23 -1.90 3.82
C THR A 236 0.33 -2.14 5.03
N CYS A 237 -0.88 -1.61 5.00
CA CYS A 237 -1.76 -1.57 6.17
C CYS A 237 -3.21 -1.95 5.85
N SER A 238 -3.92 -2.40 6.89
CA SER A 238 -5.39 -2.40 6.93
C SER A 238 -6.04 -3.20 5.78
N ALA A 239 -6.76 -2.57 4.83
CA ALA A 239 -7.38 -3.26 3.70
C ALA A 239 -6.36 -4.03 2.83
N SER A 240 -5.12 -3.54 2.71
CA SER A 240 -4.04 -4.26 2.02
C SER A 240 -3.65 -5.54 2.76
N GLU A 241 -3.59 -5.50 4.09
CA GLU A 241 -3.37 -6.70 4.91
C GLU A 241 -4.58 -7.65 4.88
N SER A 242 -5.80 -7.09 4.68
CA SER A 242 -7.01 -7.90 4.55
C SER A 242 -7.01 -8.72 3.25
N ILE A 243 -6.37 -8.26 2.17
CA ILE A 243 -6.14 -9.09 0.97
C ILE A 243 -5.35 -10.35 1.35
N MET A 244 -4.21 -10.17 2.06
CA MET A 244 -3.39 -11.29 2.51
C MET A 244 -4.17 -12.23 3.41
N ASN A 245 -4.90 -11.68 4.37
CA ASN A 245 -5.68 -12.46 5.33
C ASN A 245 -6.85 -13.20 4.68
N GLY A 246 -7.62 -12.55 3.83
CA GLY A 246 -8.77 -13.11 3.14
C GLY A 246 -8.39 -14.26 2.22
N LEU A 247 -7.36 -14.08 1.38
CA LEU A 247 -6.85 -15.11 0.48
C LEU A 247 -6.36 -16.36 1.25
N ARG A 248 -5.61 -16.17 2.34
CA ARG A 248 -5.20 -17.27 3.23
C ARG A 248 -6.40 -17.97 3.88
N GLY A 249 -7.50 -17.25 4.10
CA GLY A 249 -8.75 -17.79 4.61
C GLY A 249 -9.39 -18.82 3.69
N VAL A 250 -9.15 -18.74 2.39
CA VAL A 250 -9.71 -19.64 1.36
C VAL A 250 -8.65 -20.49 0.67
N ASP A 251 -7.52 -20.75 1.35
CA ASP A 251 -6.44 -21.63 0.91
C ASP A 251 -5.71 -21.17 -0.38
N VAL A 252 -5.77 -19.89 -0.72
CA VAL A 252 -4.87 -19.30 -1.70
C VAL A 252 -3.54 -19.01 -1.00
N GLU A 253 -2.45 -19.51 -1.58
CA GLU A 253 -1.12 -19.31 -1.02
C GLU A 253 -0.67 -17.85 -1.20
N VAL A 254 -0.31 -17.21 -0.09
CA VAL A 254 0.22 -15.84 -0.07
C VAL A 254 1.70 -15.89 0.23
N ILE A 255 2.51 -15.42 -0.72
CA ILE A 255 3.96 -15.32 -0.62
C ILE A 255 4.32 -13.84 -0.48
N GLN A 256 4.99 -13.47 0.60
CA GLN A 256 5.32 -12.08 0.92
C GLN A 256 6.78 -11.78 0.58
N VAL A 257 7.00 -10.72 -0.21
CA VAL A 257 8.36 -10.22 -0.48
C VAL A 257 8.48 -8.77 -0.02
N GLY A 258 9.50 -8.46 0.74
CA GLY A 258 9.73 -7.13 1.29
C GLY A 258 9.92 -7.13 2.80
N SER A 259 9.17 -6.33 3.53
CA SER A 259 9.29 -6.23 4.99
C SER A 259 7.95 -6.41 5.68
N THR A 260 7.99 -6.53 7.01
CA THR A 260 6.82 -6.67 7.87
C THR A 260 5.81 -5.56 7.60
N THR A 261 4.54 -5.92 7.48
CA THR A 261 3.43 -4.98 7.32
C THR A 261 3.09 -4.28 8.64
N CYS A 262 2.21 -3.28 8.62
CA CYS A 262 1.99 -2.43 9.79
C CYS A 262 1.21 -3.07 10.94
N GLY A 263 0.49 -4.16 10.70
CA GLY A 263 -0.27 -4.86 11.75
C GLY A 263 -1.57 -4.16 12.14
N LYS A 264 -2.47 -3.93 11.20
CA LYS A 264 -3.73 -3.26 11.47
C LYS A 264 -4.97 -4.10 11.10
N PRO A 265 -5.28 -5.19 11.84
CA PRO A 265 -6.52 -5.94 11.67
C PRO A 265 -7.75 -5.17 12.16
N TYR A 266 -7.55 -4.00 12.77
CA TYR A 266 -8.55 -3.24 13.49
C TYR A 266 -9.20 -2.19 12.60
N GLY A 267 -10.46 -1.86 12.95
CA GLY A 267 -11.20 -0.80 12.29
C GLY A 267 -12.03 0.02 13.28
N PHE A 268 -12.68 1.05 12.75
CA PHE A 268 -13.50 1.99 13.50
C PHE A 268 -14.54 2.63 12.60
N TYR A 269 -15.55 3.21 13.22
CA TYR A 269 -16.45 4.19 12.62
C TYR A 269 -16.01 5.58 13.02
N PRO A 270 -15.81 6.50 12.06
CA PRO A 270 -15.50 7.90 12.38
C PRO A 270 -16.64 8.50 13.21
N THR A 271 -16.29 9.20 14.28
CA THR A 271 -17.27 9.87 15.15
C THR A 271 -16.94 11.35 15.24
N ASP A 272 -17.81 12.17 14.66
CA ASP A 272 -17.64 13.63 14.66
C ASP A 272 -18.15 14.22 15.98
N ASN A 273 -17.35 15.13 16.57
CA ASN A 273 -17.74 15.88 17.74
C ASN A 273 -17.08 17.28 17.71
N CYS A 274 -17.90 18.34 17.66
CA CYS A 274 -17.46 19.73 17.73
C CYS A 274 -16.30 20.10 16.78
N GLY A 275 -16.36 19.67 15.50
CA GLY A 275 -15.33 19.93 14.50
C GLY A 275 -14.08 19.05 14.62
N THR A 276 -14.09 18.06 15.50
CA THR A 276 -13.04 17.06 15.64
C THR A 276 -13.62 15.69 15.33
N THR A 277 -12.94 14.90 14.48
CA THR A 277 -13.34 13.52 14.18
C THR A 277 -12.49 12.55 15.01
N TYR A 278 -13.15 11.64 15.72
CA TYR A 278 -12.52 10.60 16.53
C TYR A 278 -12.50 9.27 15.77
N PHE A 279 -11.35 8.59 15.79
CA PHE A 279 -11.08 7.31 15.13
C PHE A 279 -10.73 6.23 16.17
N THR A 280 -11.63 6.01 17.12
CA THR A 280 -11.43 5.02 18.17
C THR A 280 -11.60 3.61 17.61
N ILE A 281 -10.61 2.74 17.83
CA ILE A 281 -10.69 1.33 17.47
C ILE A 281 -11.89 0.67 18.17
N GLN A 282 -12.76 0.02 17.38
CA GLN A 282 -14.00 -0.58 17.86
C GLN A 282 -14.12 -2.06 17.53
N PHE A 283 -13.49 -2.51 16.42
CA PHE A 283 -13.61 -3.89 15.95
C PHE A 283 -12.31 -4.39 15.35
N ARG A 284 -12.23 -5.70 15.14
CA ARG A 284 -11.25 -6.37 14.29
C ARG A 284 -11.94 -7.16 13.20
N GLY A 285 -11.22 -7.46 12.10
CA GLY A 285 -11.69 -8.36 11.06
C GLY A 285 -11.05 -9.73 11.20
N VAL A 286 -11.82 -10.79 10.90
CA VAL A 286 -11.31 -12.16 10.79
C VAL A 286 -11.70 -12.76 9.44
N ASN A 287 -10.84 -13.62 8.89
CA ASN A 287 -11.09 -14.31 7.63
C ASN A 287 -12.03 -15.52 7.80
N ASP A 288 -12.30 -16.26 6.74
CA ASP A 288 -13.19 -17.42 6.71
C ASP A 288 -12.80 -18.53 7.70
N LYS A 289 -11.53 -18.63 8.09
CA LYS A 289 -11.02 -19.56 9.12
C LYS A 289 -11.05 -18.97 10.53
N GLY A 290 -11.58 -17.76 10.70
CA GLY A 290 -11.62 -17.05 11.98
C GLY A 290 -10.31 -16.43 12.41
N PHE A 291 -9.31 -16.35 11.53
CA PHE A 291 -8.02 -15.73 11.83
C PHE A 291 -8.04 -14.22 11.57
N GLY A 292 -7.57 -13.44 12.53
CA GLY A 292 -7.45 -11.97 12.48
C GLY A 292 -6.41 -11.44 13.46
N ASP A 293 -5.54 -12.31 13.98
CA ASP A 293 -4.52 -11.94 14.96
C ASP A 293 -3.18 -11.63 14.29
N TYR A 294 -3.15 -10.53 13.54
CA TYR A 294 -1.96 -10.00 12.90
C TYR A 294 -1.66 -8.55 13.33
N GLY A 295 -1.90 -8.26 14.62
CA GLY A 295 -1.64 -6.93 15.19
C GLY A 295 -0.19 -6.47 15.10
N ASP A 296 0.75 -7.39 14.93
CA ASP A 296 2.17 -7.13 14.69
C ASP A 296 2.58 -7.27 13.21
N GLY A 297 1.60 -7.33 12.30
CA GLY A 297 1.78 -7.45 10.86
C GLY A 297 2.00 -8.86 10.33
N PHE A 298 2.14 -8.96 9.02
CA PHE A 298 2.63 -10.15 8.32
C PHE A 298 4.12 -9.97 8.04
N SER A 299 4.91 -11.03 8.22
CA SER A 299 6.36 -11.02 8.00
C SER A 299 6.79 -12.17 7.09
N PRO A 300 7.69 -11.93 6.13
CA PRO A 300 8.35 -12.99 5.39
C PRO A 300 9.08 -13.96 6.33
N GLU A 301 9.10 -15.24 6.01
CA GLU A 301 9.61 -16.30 6.89
C GLU A 301 11.10 -16.17 7.24
N ASN A 302 11.92 -15.58 6.35
CA ASN A 302 13.35 -15.37 6.60
C ASN A 302 13.67 -14.02 7.30
N THR A 303 12.64 -13.29 7.77
CA THR A 303 12.85 -12.03 8.49
C THR A 303 13.60 -12.29 9.81
N GLN A 304 14.68 -11.55 10.03
CA GLN A 304 15.44 -11.65 11.29
C GLN A 304 14.66 -10.99 12.43
N GLY A 305 14.57 -11.69 13.58
CA GLY A 305 13.86 -11.19 14.75
C GLY A 305 12.35 -11.08 14.50
N THR A 306 11.77 -12.08 13.87
CA THR A 306 10.39 -12.12 13.39
C THR A 306 9.39 -11.66 14.43
N VAL A 307 8.60 -10.65 14.07
CA VAL A 307 7.45 -10.16 14.83
C VAL A 307 6.22 -10.40 13.93
N GLY A 308 5.10 -10.78 14.53
CA GLY A 308 3.84 -10.92 13.81
C GLY A 308 3.62 -12.29 13.16
N THR A 309 2.73 -12.32 12.19
CA THR A 309 2.31 -13.53 11.49
C THR A 309 3.26 -13.86 10.36
N VAL A 310 3.95 -15.00 10.48
CA VAL A 310 4.90 -15.46 9.46
C VAL A 310 4.16 -16.04 8.26
N VAL A 311 4.60 -15.65 7.07
CA VAL A 311 4.14 -16.20 5.79
C VAL A 311 5.34 -16.56 4.91
N PRO A 312 5.21 -17.50 3.96
CA PRO A 312 6.26 -17.82 3.01
C PRO A 312 6.80 -16.58 2.30
N GLY A 313 8.07 -16.56 1.94
CA GLY A 313 8.67 -15.49 1.14
C GLY A 313 9.92 -14.85 1.72
N CYS A 314 10.32 -13.71 1.18
CA CYS A 314 11.65 -13.15 1.34
C CYS A 314 11.65 -11.75 1.97
N SER A 315 12.47 -11.55 3.00
CA SER A 315 12.78 -10.23 3.56
C SER A 315 13.76 -9.49 2.66
N VAL A 316 13.30 -8.41 2.02
CA VAL A 316 14.08 -7.63 1.06
C VAL A 316 13.83 -6.14 1.30
N ALA A 317 14.91 -5.35 1.41
CA ALA A 317 14.81 -3.89 1.54
C ALA A 317 14.16 -3.26 0.30
N ASP A 318 13.58 -2.07 0.46
CA ASP A 318 13.10 -1.30 -0.68
C ASP A 318 14.30 -0.78 -1.49
N ASP A 319 14.21 -0.91 -2.81
CA ASP A 319 15.27 -0.51 -3.74
C ASP A 319 14.83 0.74 -4.50
N PHE A 320 15.40 1.88 -4.10
CA PHE A 320 15.13 3.16 -4.75
C PHE A 320 16.04 3.45 -5.94
N THR A 321 16.87 2.49 -6.36
CA THR A 321 17.78 2.65 -7.51
C THR A 321 17.16 2.19 -8.83
N ALA A 322 16.06 1.43 -8.76
CA ALA A 322 15.31 0.94 -9.91
C ALA A 322 13.84 1.35 -9.85
N GLU A 323 13.21 1.47 -11.01
CA GLU A 323 11.80 1.82 -11.13
C GLU A 323 10.90 0.68 -10.66
N LEU A 324 9.70 1.04 -10.17
CA LEU A 324 8.69 0.06 -9.79
C LEU A 324 8.24 -0.75 -11.01
N GLY A 325 8.14 -2.07 -10.85
CA GLY A 325 7.79 -2.99 -11.94
C GLY A 325 8.93 -3.30 -12.91
N ASP A 326 10.14 -2.80 -12.68
CA ASP A 326 11.34 -3.30 -13.36
C ASP A 326 11.73 -4.65 -12.76
N ALA A 327 11.94 -5.65 -13.62
CA ALA A 327 12.31 -7.00 -13.19
C ALA A 327 13.66 -7.07 -12.43
N SER A 328 14.49 -6.04 -12.55
CA SER A 328 15.76 -5.92 -11.81
C SER A 328 15.61 -5.21 -10.45
N GLU A 329 14.43 -4.62 -10.13
CA GLU A 329 14.18 -4.03 -8.82
C GLU A 329 14.21 -5.13 -7.76
N ALA A 330 14.91 -4.90 -6.65
CA ALA A 330 15.29 -5.95 -5.71
C ALA A 330 14.12 -6.80 -5.18
N ARG A 331 12.97 -6.19 -4.87
CA ARG A 331 11.80 -6.93 -4.40
C ARG A 331 11.14 -7.73 -5.51
N LEU A 332 10.98 -7.13 -6.68
CA LEU A 332 10.40 -7.83 -7.83
C LEU A 332 11.32 -8.95 -8.30
N ALA A 333 12.62 -8.70 -8.41
CA ALA A 333 13.60 -9.75 -8.72
C ALA A 333 13.53 -10.91 -7.72
N SER A 334 13.45 -10.61 -6.42
CA SER A 334 13.32 -11.64 -5.38
C SER A 334 12.00 -12.40 -5.45
N ALA A 335 10.89 -11.77 -5.86
CA ALA A 335 9.62 -12.46 -6.07
C ALA A 335 9.71 -13.44 -7.24
N LEU A 336 10.37 -13.05 -8.34
CA LEU A 336 10.61 -13.91 -9.50
C LEU A 336 11.55 -15.07 -9.15
N ASP A 337 12.61 -14.82 -8.41
CA ASP A 337 13.56 -15.86 -7.97
C ASP A 337 12.89 -16.87 -6.99
N TYR A 338 12.09 -16.36 -6.05
CA TYR A 338 11.34 -17.23 -5.13
C TYR A 338 10.31 -18.10 -5.88
N ARG A 339 9.65 -17.51 -6.87
CA ARG A 339 8.72 -18.23 -7.73
C ARG A 339 9.35 -19.42 -8.43
N ASP A 340 10.56 -19.25 -8.91
CA ASP A 340 11.25 -20.25 -9.75
C ASP A 340 12.08 -21.24 -8.91
N PHE A 341 12.63 -20.82 -7.77
CA PHE A 341 13.63 -21.58 -7.02
C PHE A 341 13.30 -21.74 -5.53
N GLU A 342 12.28 -21.07 -5.00
CA GLU A 342 11.97 -21.00 -3.56
C GLU A 342 13.18 -20.54 -2.71
N THR A 343 14.00 -19.65 -3.27
CA THR A 343 15.20 -19.14 -2.61
C THR A 343 15.07 -17.65 -2.30
N CYS A 344 15.59 -17.25 -1.15
CA CYS A 344 15.66 -15.86 -0.75
C CYS A 344 17.09 -15.35 -0.77
N PRO A 345 17.31 -14.05 -1.08
CA PRO A 345 18.58 -13.41 -0.77
C PRO A 345 18.82 -13.38 0.75
N GLU A 346 20.06 -13.11 1.17
CA GLU A 346 20.33 -12.84 2.58
C GLU A 346 19.45 -11.68 3.07
N PRO A 347 18.79 -11.81 4.24
CA PRO A 347 17.88 -10.80 4.74
C PRO A 347 18.57 -9.44 4.88
N SER A 348 18.05 -8.45 4.17
CA SER A 348 18.55 -7.08 4.25
C SER A 348 17.75 -6.32 5.32
N GLY A 349 18.34 -6.15 6.48
CA GLY A 349 17.82 -5.26 7.52
C GLY A 349 17.06 -5.95 8.65
N LEU A 350 16.94 -5.21 9.75
CA LEU A 350 16.14 -5.58 10.91
C LEU A 350 14.64 -5.55 10.55
N ALA A 351 13.87 -6.45 11.12
CA ALA A 351 12.41 -6.34 11.11
C ALA A 351 12.00 -5.02 11.76
N SER A 352 11.69 -4.01 10.96
CA SER A 352 11.10 -2.77 11.47
C SER A 352 9.62 -3.03 11.77
N GLY A 353 9.39 -3.79 12.82
CA GLY A 353 8.05 -4.02 13.37
C GLY A 353 7.54 -2.84 14.19
N LEU A 354 7.81 -1.61 13.77
CA LEU A 354 7.24 -0.42 14.37
C LEU A 354 6.14 0.11 13.47
N SER A 355 4.92 -0.23 13.83
CA SER A 355 3.69 0.41 13.39
C SER A 355 3.88 1.94 13.34
N THR A 356 4.17 2.48 12.18
CA THR A 356 4.18 3.91 11.97
C THR A 356 2.75 4.36 11.76
N LYS A 357 2.14 4.69 12.84
CA LYS A 357 0.86 5.39 12.85
C LYS A 357 1.04 6.74 12.19
N SER A 358 0.45 6.90 11.00
CA SER A 358 -0.10 8.14 10.42
C SER A 358 0.67 9.45 10.58
N SER A 359 0.75 10.25 9.52
CA SER A 359 0.94 11.72 9.53
C SER A 359 1.80 12.28 10.69
N ALA A 360 2.84 11.57 11.11
CA ALA A 360 3.74 12.09 12.10
C ALA A 360 4.68 13.11 11.44
N PRO A 361 4.80 14.31 12.01
CA PRO A 361 5.86 15.22 11.62
C PRO A 361 7.22 14.55 11.80
N LEU A 362 8.23 15.03 11.08
CA LEU A 362 9.61 14.57 11.21
C LEU A 362 9.96 14.36 12.69
N GLY A 363 10.28 13.13 13.10
CA GLY A 363 10.57 12.83 14.51
C GLY A 363 10.43 11.34 14.92
N ALA A 364 9.94 10.44 14.07
CA ALA A 364 9.79 9.01 14.37
C ALA A 364 10.26 8.10 13.22
N THR A 365 10.72 6.94 13.52
CA THR A 365 11.61 6.00 12.86
C THR A 365 11.14 5.37 11.52
N ASP A 366 12.13 5.09 10.67
CA ASP A 366 12.21 4.09 9.58
C ASP A 366 11.09 4.01 8.52
N GLY A 367 11.33 4.64 7.35
CA GLY A 367 10.59 4.39 6.12
C GLY A 367 9.10 4.74 6.15
N ILE A 368 8.74 5.82 6.83
CA ILE A 368 7.35 6.29 6.89
C ILE A 368 6.90 6.80 5.54
N VAL A 369 5.81 6.26 5.04
CA VAL A 369 5.06 6.80 3.90
C VAL A 369 3.91 7.65 4.47
N PRO A 370 4.02 8.98 4.46
CA PRO A 370 2.95 9.81 5.00
C PRO A 370 1.71 9.72 4.10
N LYS A 371 0.61 9.30 4.67
CA LYS A 371 -0.69 9.31 4.00
C LYS A 371 -1.76 9.88 4.93
N SER A 372 -2.80 10.45 4.35
CA SER A 372 -3.98 10.87 5.10
C SER A 372 -4.53 9.69 5.92
N PRO A 373 -5.02 9.92 7.15
CA PRO A 373 -5.68 8.86 7.95
C PRO A 373 -6.79 8.12 7.19
N TRP A 374 -7.46 8.76 6.23
CA TRP A 374 -8.46 8.13 5.36
C TRP A 374 -7.87 7.05 4.45
N HIS A 375 -6.60 7.17 4.05
CA HIS A 375 -5.90 6.22 3.18
C HIS A 375 -5.13 5.13 3.95
N THR A 376 -5.20 5.15 5.28
CA THR A 376 -4.54 4.17 6.15
C THR A 376 -5.54 3.38 7.00
N ASN A 377 -6.81 3.35 6.60
CA ASN A 377 -7.88 2.78 7.39
C ASN A 377 -8.59 1.63 6.69
N ARG A 378 -9.30 0.84 7.50
CA ARG A 378 -10.30 -0.11 7.04
C ARG A 378 -11.65 0.62 7.01
N ILE A 379 -12.07 1.04 5.82
CA ILE A 379 -13.32 1.75 5.63
C ILE A 379 -14.41 0.74 5.27
N LEU A 380 -15.42 0.65 6.12
CA LEU A 380 -16.66 -0.06 5.83
C LEU A 380 -17.64 0.89 5.14
N LEU A 381 -18.35 0.40 4.13
CA LEU A 381 -19.52 1.08 3.60
C LEU A 381 -20.68 0.87 4.57
N ARG A 382 -21.44 1.94 4.81
CA ARG A 382 -22.68 1.91 5.58
C ARG A 382 -23.85 1.61 4.67
#